data_caca4f1a9942ef8af465f345493e5cab
#
_entry.id   caca4f1a9942ef8af465f345493e5cab
#
_cell.length_a   1.000
_cell.length_b   1.000
_cell.length_c   1.000
_cell.angle_alpha   90.00
_cell.angle_beta   90.00
_cell.angle_gamma   90.00
#
_symmetry.space_group_name_H-M   'P 1'
#
loop_
_entity.id
_entity.type
_entity.pdbx_description
1 polymer ?
#
loop_
_entity_poly.entity_id
_entity_poly.type
_entity_poly.pdbx_seq_one_letter_code
_entity_poly.pdbx_strand_id
1 'polypeptide(L)'
;NLYQERNIKPEFEVFDMGMIRAVGVYWKKGIVKAPLHFQLCLGVVGGLAATPADVQDMLAYIQRLQAEGNLPKEVTVSGFGIGKGHLPVMFSALANGCHIRVGMEDNVVYGYDKEGKKILANNLMLVERAARAVEAYGNEVATSAEAREMLGLAPLDHEAVVKALDALTIEDLEKAKAEASEKYGTTYFAAKSMG
;
A
#
# COMPACT_ATOMS: atom_id res chain seq x y z
N ASN A 1 -14.33 -10.31 13.83
CA ASN A 1 -13.44 -9.90 12.75
C ASN A 1 -12.12 -9.39 13.33
N LEU A 2 -11.05 -10.18 13.18
CA LEU A 2 -9.74 -9.97 13.82
C LEU A 2 -9.16 -8.55 13.57
N TYR A 3 -9.26 -8.04 12.36
CA TYR A 3 -8.78 -6.70 12.04
C TYR A 3 -9.48 -5.61 12.86
N GLN A 4 -10.82 -5.70 12.98
CA GLN A 4 -11.59 -4.73 13.77
C GLN A 4 -11.32 -4.88 15.27
N GLU A 5 -11.22 -6.11 15.78
CA GLU A 5 -10.89 -6.41 17.18
C GLU A 5 -9.50 -5.89 17.58
N ARG A 6 -8.56 -5.91 16.64
CA ARG A 6 -7.17 -5.46 16.83
C ARG A 6 -6.92 -4.03 16.37
N ASN A 7 -7.96 -3.33 15.91
CA ASN A 7 -7.84 -1.99 15.32
C ASN A 7 -6.80 -1.90 14.19
N ILE A 8 -6.72 -2.96 13.37
CA ILE A 8 -5.85 -3.02 12.21
C ILE A 8 -6.63 -2.53 11.00
N LYS A 9 -6.09 -1.54 10.31
CA LYS A 9 -6.64 -1.02 9.07
C LYS A 9 -6.01 -1.73 7.89
N PRO A 10 -6.78 -2.41 7.02
CA PRO A 10 -6.24 -3.00 5.81
C PRO A 10 -5.94 -1.93 4.77
N GLU A 11 -4.83 -2.07 4.06
CA GLU A 11 -4.56 -1.49 2.77
C GLU A 11 -4.99 -2.49 1.69
N PHE A 12 -5.68 -2.02 0.66
CA PHE A 12 -6.21 -2.87 -0.39
C PHE A 12 -5.36 -2.75 -1.64
N GLU A 13 -4.42 -3.66 -1.85
CA GLU A 13 -3.76 -3.80 -3.14
C GLU A 13 -4.74 -4.35 -4.16
N VAL A 14 -4.99 -3.57 -5.20
CA VAL A 14 -5.96 -3.91 -6.26
C VAL A 14 -5.27 -3.92 -7.62
N PHE A 15 -5.43 -5.02 -8.31
CA PHE A 15 -4.78 -5.30 -9.59
C PHE A 15 -5.72 -5.07 -10.77
N ASP A 16 -7.02 -4.97 -10.49
CA ASP A 16 -8.09 -4.74 -11.47
C ASP A 16 -9.33 -4.09 -10.82
N MET A 17 -10.29 -3.73 -11.65
CA MET A 17 -11.54 -3.09 -11.21
C MET A 17 -12.46 -4.03 -10.40
N GLY A 18 -12.39 -5.33 -10.65
CA GLY A 18 -13.18 -6.32 -9.92
C GLY A 18 -12.79 -6.38 -8.45
N MET A 19 -11.49 -6.22 -8.15
CA MET A 19 -10.98 -6.16 -6.78
C MET A 19 -11.47 -4.91 -6.05
N ILE A 20 -11.53 -3.74 -6.71
CA ILE A 20 -12.11 -2.51 -6.13
C ILE A 20 -13.58 -2.75 -5.76
N ARG A 21 -14.34 -3.39 -6.67
CA ARG A 21 -15.74 -3.72 -6.42
C ARG A 21 -15.90 -4.68 -5.24
N ALA A 22 -15.02 -5.66 -5.10
CA ALA A 22 -15.05 -6.61 -3.98
C ALA A 22 -14.88 -5.89 -2.64
N VAL A 23 -13.97 -4.92 -2.54
CA VAL A 23 -13.80 -4.09 -1.34
C VAL A 23 -15.09 -3.32 -1.02
N GLY A 24 -15.78 -2.78 -2.03
CA GLY A 24 -17.08 -2.14 -1.85
C GLY A 24 -18.14 -3.06 -1.25
N VAL A 25 -18.15 -4.33 -1.67
CA VAL A 25 -19.03 -5.37 -1.06
C VAL A 25 -18.68 -5.61 0.41
N TYR A 26 -17.38 -5.67 0.74
CA TYR A 26 -16.93 -5.84 2.13
C TYR A 26 -17.30 -4.63 2.99
N TRP A 27 -17.17 -3.42 2.46
CA TRP A 27 -17.59 -2.20 3.16
C TRP A 27 -19.10 -2.21 3.44
N LYS A 28 -19.94 -2.49 2.44
CA LYS A 28 -21.41 -2.58 2.62
C LYS A 28 -21.83 -3.64 3.63
N LYS A 29 -21.07 -4.73 3.76
CA LYS A 29 -21.31 -5.78 4.76
C LYS A 29 -20.75 -5.42 6.15
N GLY A 30 -20.14 -4.26 6.33
CA GLY A 30 -19.53 -3.85 7.59
C GLY A 30 -18.26 -4.64 7.97
N ILE A 31 -17.67 -5.38 7.01
CA ILE A 31 -16.43 -6.17 7.23
C ILE A 31 -15.23 -5.23 7.32
N VAL A 32 -15.23 -4.16 6.52
CA VAL A 32 -14.22 -3.10 6.55
C VAL A 32 -14.88 -1.75 6.77
N LYS A 33 -14.15 -0.80 7.37
CA LYS A 33 -14.65 0.53 7.73
C LYS A 33 -13.89 1.62 6.98
N ALA A 34 -14.59 2.71 6.66
CA ALA A 34 -13.98 3.92 6.13
C ALA A 34 -13.07 4.61 7.19
N PRO A 35 -12.10 5.43 6.76
CA PRO A 35 -11.71 5.65 5.38
C PRO A 35 -11.08 4.40 4.77
N LEU A 36 -11.26 4.15 3.46
CA LEU A 36 -10.61 3.05 2.75
C LEU A 36 -9.34 3.54 2.07
N HIS A 37 -8.30 2.70 2.05
CA HIS A 37 -7.08 2.99 1.29
C HIS A 37 -6.87 1.94 0.21
N PHE A 38 -6.91 2.37 -1.05
CA PHE A 38 -6.59 1.54 -2.20
C PHE A 38 -5.15 1.78 -2.65
N GLN A 39 -4.44 0.71 -2.96
CA GLN A 39 -3.17 0.76 -3.62
C GLN A 39 -3.30 0.12 -5.01
N LEU A 40 -3.22 0.95 -6.07
CA LEU A 40 -3.28 0.49 -7.45
C LEU A 40 -1.95 -0.17 -7.80
N CYS A 41 -1.96 -1.50 -7.94
CA CYS A 41 -0.79 -2.30 -8.28
C CYS A 41 -0.86 -2.68 -9.76
N LEU A 42 -0.13 -1.98 -10.62
CA LEU A 42 -0.24 -2.10 -12.07
C LEU A 42 0.98 -2.77 -12.71
N GLY A 43 0.73 -3.60 -13.71
CA GLY A 43 1.78 -4.29 -14.48
C GLY A 43 2.11 -5.70 -14.00
N VAL A 44 1.32 -6.26 -13.09
CA VAL A 44 1.41 -7.67 -12.70
C VAL A 44 0.67 -8.53 -13.73
N VAL A 45 1.21 -9.70 -14.06
CA VAL A 45 0.56 -10.65 -14.98
C VAL A 45 -0.81 -11.06 -14.40
N GLY A 46 -1.85 -10.87 -15.18
CA GLY A 46 -3.23 -11.15 -14.77
C GLY A 46 -3.99 -9.95 -14.22
N GLY A 47 -3.31 -8.82 -13.96
CA GLY A 47 -3.91 -7.53 -13.63
C GLY A 47 -3.89 -6.54 -14.81
N LEU A 48 -4.23 -5.28 -14.55
CA LEU A 48 -4.14 -4.21 -15.53
C LEU A 48 -2.69 -3.84 -15.85
N ALA A 49 -2.47 -3.25 -17.02
CA ALA A 49 -1.15 -2.82 -17.44
C ALA A 49 -0.67 -1.59 -16.65
N ALA A 50 0.65 -1.42 -16.53
CA ALA A 50 1.24 -0.27 -15.85
C ALA A 50 1.29 0.95 -16.78
N THR A 51 0.13 1.52 -17.11
CA THR A 51 0.00 2.69 -17.96
C THR A 51 -0.77 3.83 -17.27
N PRO A 52 -0.54 5.10 -17.69
CA PRO A 52 -1.36 6.21 -17.21
C PRO A 52 -2.86 6.05 -17.49
N ALA A 53 -3.24 5.39 -18.58
CA ALA A 53 -4.64 5.15 -18.94
C ALA A 53 -5.30 4.21 -17.91
N ASP A 54 -4.62 3.13 -17.53
CA ASP A 54 -5.14 2.19 -16.53
C ASP A 54 -5.31 2.86 -15.15
N VAL A 55 -4.41 3.78 -14.77
CA VAL A 55 -4.59 4.62 -13.56
C VAL A 55 -5.88 5.41 -13.65
N GLN A 56 -6.13 6.11 -14.77
CA GLN A 56 -7.34 6.91 -14.98
C GLN A 56 -8.60 6.05 -14.93
N ASP A 57 -8.59 4.90 -15.58
CA ASP A 57 -9.74 4.00 -15.62
C ASP A 57 -10.10 3.47 -14.23
N MET A 58 -9.10 3.11 -13.42
CA MET A 58 -9.34 2.66 -12.03
C MET A 58 -9.86 3.80 -11.15
N LEU A 59 -9.34 5.02 -11.28
CA LEU A 59 -9.82 6.19 -10.54
C LEU A 59 -11.25 6.54 -10.95
N ALA A 60 -11.56 6.54 -12.24
CA ALA A 60 -12.92 6.75 -12.73
C ALA A 60 -13.89 5.69 -12.23
N TYR A 61 -13.42 4.44 -12.12
CA TYR A 61 -14.22 3.35 -11.54
C TYR A 61 -14.51 3.54 -10.06
N ILE A 62 -13.52 3.97 -9.26
CA ILE A 62 -13.71 4.31 -7.85
C ILE A 62 -14.76 5.43 -7.72
N GLN A 63 -14.63 6.52 -8.49
CA GLN A 63 -15.57 7.65 -8.47
C GLN A 63 -16.99 7.22 -8.84
N ARG A 64 -17.13 6.34 -9.84
CA ARG A 64 -18.43 5.76 -10.22
C ARG A 64 -19.05 4.97 -9.08
N LEU A 65 -18.28 4.09 -8.43
CA LEU A 65 -18.77 3.31 -7.30
C LEU A 65 -19.15 4.19 -6.10
N GLN A 66 -18.46 5.30 -5.87
CA GLN A 66 -18.82 6.30 -4.86
C GLN A 66 -20.14 7.00 -5.22
N ALA A 67 -20.32 7.42 -6.47
CA ALA A 67 -21.55 8.05 -6.94
C ALA A 67 -22.77 7.12 -6.84
N GLU A 68 -22.57 5.82 -7.07
CA GLU A 68 -23.57 4.76 -6.93
C GLU A 68 -23.82 4.36 -5.45
N GLY A 69 -23.09 4.92 -4.49
CA GLY A 69 -23.14 4.52 -3.08
C GLY A 69 -22.59 3.11 -2.83
N ASN A 70 -21.72 2.60 -3.70
CA ASN A 70 -21.07 1.29 -3.60
C ASN A 70 -19.68 1.36 -2.93
N LEU A 71 -19.15 2.56 -2.71
CA LEU A 71 -17.98 2.87 -1.89
C LEU A 71 -18.27 4.08 -0.99
N PRO A 72 -17.60 4.24 0.15
CA PRO A 72 -17.70 5.44 0.97
C PRO A 72 -17.07 6.63 0.25
N LYS A 73 -17.36 7.85 0.73
CA LYS A 73 -16.70 9.07 0.21
C LYS A 73 -15.25 9.17 0.65
N GLU A 74 -14.96 8.67 1.85
CA GLU A 74 -13.65 8.70 2.49
C GLU A 74 -12.78 7.56 1.92
N VAL A 75 -12.16 7.85 0.78
CA VAL A 75 -11.22 6.96 0.07
C VAL A 75 -9.95 7.73 -0.22
N THR A 76 -8.81 7.12 0.11
CA THR A 76 -7.49 7.53 -0.35
C THR A 76 -6.94 6.50 -1.33
N VAL A 77 -6.11 6.94 -2.25
CA VAL A 77 -5.54 6.07 -3.30
C VAL A 77 -4.04 6.31 -3.37
N SER A 78 -3.26 5.25 -3.45
CA SER A 78 -1.87 5.26 -3.90
C SER A 78 -1.73 4.47 -5.19
N GLY A 79 -0.64 4.70 -5.93
CA GLY A 79 -0.37 3.95 -7.15
C GLY A 79 1.09 3.67 -7.38
N PHE A 80 1.38 2.47 -7.90
CA PHE A 80 2.70 2.08 -8.36
C PHE A 80 2.61 1.15 -9.56
N GLY A 81 3.67 1.13 -10.35
CA GLY A 81 3.79 0.28 -11.53
C GLY A 81 5.01 -0.62 -11.45
N ILE A 82 4.87 -1.85 -11.92
CA ILE A 82 5.95 -2.83 -11.95
C ILE A 82 6.88 -2.56 -13.13
N GLY A 83 8.18 -2.67 -12.88
CA GLY A 83 9.22 -2.62 -13.91
C GLY A 83 9.19 -1.32 -14.74
N LYS A 84 9.00 -1.43 -16.06
CA LYS A 84 8.98 -0.28 -16.98
C LYS A 84 7.83 0.70 -16.73
N GLY A 85 6.75 0.24 -16.13
CA GLY A 85 5.59 1.06 -15.75
C GLY A 85 5.80 1.92 -14.52
N HIS A 86 6.89 1.75 -13.80
CA HIS A 86 7.18 2.44 -12.54
C HIS A 86 7.02 3.97 -12.64
N LEU A 87 7.75 4.65 -13.52
CA LEU A 87 7.67 6.10 -13.66
C LEU A 87 6.34 6.58 -14.26
N PRO A 88 5.83 6.01 -15.37
CA PRO A 88 4.54 6.41 -15.93
C PRO A 88 3.40 6.36 -14.90
N VAL A 89 3.32 5.29 -14.10
CA VAL A 89 2.27 5.14 -13.08
C VAL A 89 2.51 6.11 -11.92
N MET A 90 3.73 6.24 -11.42
CA MET A 90 4.09 7.16 -10.33
C MET A 90 3.68 8.60 -10.68
N PHE A 91 4.05 9.10 -11.86
CA PHE A 91 3.72 10.45 -12.28
C PHE A 91 2.22 10.61 -12.58
N SER A 92 1.56 9.59 -13.13
CA SER A 92 0.11 9.62 -13.33
C SER A 92 -0.64 9.66 -11.99
N ALA A 93 -0.24 8.85 -11.02
CA ALA A 93 -0.83 8.85 -9.67
C ALA A 93 -0.68 10.24 -9.02
N LEU A 94 0.54 10.81 -9.04
CA LEU A 94 0.82 12.14 -8.50
C LEU A 94 -0.03 13.22 -9.17
N ALA A 95 -0.13 13.22 -10.51
CA ALA A 95 -0.91 14.17 -11.27
C ALA A 95 -2.42 14.10 -10.99
N ASN A 96 -2.90 12.98 -10.47
CA ASN A 96 -4.30 12.78 -10.07
C ASN A 96 -4.56 12.97 -8.57
N GLY A 97 -3.59 13.54 -7.84
CA GLY A 97 -3.72 13.77 -6.40
C GLY A 97 -3.69 12.49 -5.56
N CYS A 98 -3.16 11.41 -6.11
CA CYS A 98 -2.95 10.16 -5.38
C CYS A 98 -1.60 10.18 -4.65
N HIS A 99 -1.50 9.35 -3.62
CA HIS A 99 -0.21 9.00 -3.03
C HIS A 99 0.58 8.10 -3.99
N ILE A 100 1.88 7.96 -3.75
CA ILE A 100 2.76 7.14 -4.58
C ILE A 100 3.52 6.14 -3.71
N ARG A 101 3.78 4.96 -4.27
CA ARG A 101 4.65 3.95 -3.69
C ARG A 101 5.86 3.74 -4.60
N VAL A 102 7.04 3.60 -3.99
CA VAL A 102 8.29 3.25 -4.67
C VAL A 102 9.10 2.26 -3.84
N GLY A 103 9.83 1.37 -4.50
CA GLY A 103 10.69 0.42 -3.83
C GLY A 103 11.30 -0.61 -4.78
N MET A 104 12.32 -1.32 -4.30
CA MET A 104 13.01 -2.34 -5.08
C MET A 104 12.17 -3.60 -5.28
N GLU A 105 11.12 -3.79 -4.50
CA GLU A 105 10.14 -4.85 -4.74
C GLU A 105 9.49 -4.69 -6.11
N ASP A 106 9.18 -3.43 -6.48
CA ASP A 106 8.41 -3.10 -7.68
C ASP A 106 9.31 -2.83 -8.89
N ASN A 107 10.49 -2.26 -8.67
CA ASN A 107 11.42 -1.91 -9.75
C ASN A 107 12.88 -1.87 -9.27
N VAL A 108 13.74 -2.64 -9.95
CA VAL A 108 15.18 -2.71 -9.67
C VAL A 108 16.04 -1.88 -10.65
N VAL A 109 15.42 -1.19 -11.60
CA VAL A 109 16.12 -0.35 -12.59
C VAL A 109 15.83 1.12 -12.31
N TYR A 110 16.86 1.87 -11.92
CA TYR A 110 16.73 3.31 -11.71
C TYR A 110 16.62 4.10 -13.03
N GLY A 111 17.39 3.68 -14.03
CA GLY A 111 17.43 4.33 -15.35
C GLY A 111 18.43 3.65 -16.26
N TYR A 112 18.86 4.39 -17.26
CA TYR A 112 19.87 3.94 -18.23
C TYR A 112 20.91 5.04 -18.39
N ASP A 113 22.18 4.64 -18.58
CA ASP A 113 23.26 5.56 -18.91
C ASP A 113 23.19 5.99 -20.39
N LYS A 114 24.19 6.79 -20.82
CA LYS A 114 24.26 7.28 -22.21
C LYS A 114 24.51 6.18 -23.23
N GLU A 115 25.07 5.07 -22.79
CA GLU A 115 25.36 3.86 -23.60
C GLU A 115 24.16 2.88 -23.59
N GLY A 116 23.07 3.21 -22.89
CA GLY A 116 21.88 2.37 -22.78
C GLY A 116 22.01 1.22 -21.77
N LYS A 117 23.03 1.21 -20.93
CA LYS A 117 23.22 0.22 -19.88
C LYS A 117 22.34 0.56 -18.67
N LYS A 118 21.77 -0.48 -18.04
CA LYS A 118 20.92 -0.32 -16.87
C LYS A 118 21.71 0.22 -15.67
N ILE A 119 21.20 1.25 -15.03
CA ILE A 119 21.59 1.72 -13.71
C ILE A 119 20.67 1.05 -12.71
N LEU A 120 21.24 0.22 -11.83
CA LEU A 120 20.44 -0.47 -10.80
C LEU A 120 20.00 0.51 -9.71
N ALA A 121 18.79 0.32 -9.22
CA ALA A 121 18.23 1.08 -8.13
C ALA A 121 18.68 0.55 -6.76
N ASN A 122 18.63 1.42 -5.76
CA ASN A 122 18.42 1.05 -4.37
C ASN A 122 17.24 1.83 -3.82
N ASN A 123 16.74 1.45 -2.65
CA ASN A 123 15.56 2.10 -2.07
C ASN A 123 15.75 3.59 -1.81
N LEU A 124 16.95 4.02 -1.37
CA LEU A 124 17.26 5.45 -1.15
C LEU A 124 17.09 6.26 -2.44
N MET A 125 17.68 5.80 -3.54
CA MET A 125 17.58 6.48 -4.85
C MET A 125 16.12 6.61 -5.31
N LEU A 126 15.30 5.58 -5.09
CA LEU A 126 13.89 5.58 -5.49
C LEU A 126 13.08 6.55 -4.63
N VAL A 127 13.28 6.55 -3.31
CA VAL A 127 12.60 7.45 -2.37
C VAL A 127 12.99 8.90 -2.62
N GLU A 128 14.27 9.20 -2.80
CA GLU A 128 14.74 10.57 -3.12
C GLU A 128 14.15 11.09 -4.44
N ARG A 129 14.03 10.21 -5.46
CA ARG A 129 13.36 10.59 -6.72
C ARG A 129 11.89 10.91 -6.48
N ALA A 130 11.19 10.07 -5.72
CA ALA A 130 9.78 10.26 -5.42
C ALA A 130 9.56 11.58 -4.64
N ALA A 131 10.35 11.85 -3.61
CA ALA A 131 10.27 13.09 -2.85
C ALA A 131 10.49 14.33 -3.75
N ARG A 132 11.55 14.31 -4.57
CA ARG A 132 11.80 15.41 -5.54
C ARG A 132 10.66 15.56 -6.56
N ALA A 133 10.02 14.47 -6.98
CA ALA A 133 8.88 14.56 -7.89
C ALA A 133 7.66 15.21 -7.22
N VAL A 134 7.38 14.89 -5.97
CA VAL A 134 6.32 15.51 -5.15
C VAL A 134 6.57 17.01 -5.02
N GLU A 135 7.78 17.40 -4.62
CA GLU A 135 8.17 18.81 -4.45
C GLU A 135 8.12 19.59 -5.79
N ALA A 136 8.64 18.99 -6.88
CA ALA A 136 8.62 19.60 -8.21
C ALA A 136 7.19 19.77 -8.76
N TYR A 137 6.24 18.93 -8.32
CA TYR A 137 4.82 19.06 -8.64
C TYR A 137 4.14 20.19 -7.83
N GLY A 138 4.80 20.75 -6.83
CA GLY A 138 4.27 21.80 -5.94
C GLY A 138 3.55 21.27 -4.71
N ASN A 139 3.75 20.01 -4.38
CA ASN A 139 3.23 19.37 -3.18
C ASN A 139 4.35 19.19 -2.13
N GLU A 140 3.98 18.78 -0.94
CA GLU A 140 4.89 18.44 0.15
C GLU A 140 4.80 16.95 0.48
N VAL A 141 5.92 16.38 0.94
CA VAL A 141 5.93 15.00 1.45
C VAL A 141 5.32 15.02 2.86
N ALA A 142 4.22 14.27 3.03
CA ALA A 142 3.56 14.20 4.32
C ALA A 142 4.47 13.60 5.41
N THR A 143 4.36 14.14 6.60
CA THR A 143 4.96 13.54 7.80
C THR A 143 4.25 12.24 8.17
N SER A 144 4.88 11.41 9.00
CA SER A 144 4.26 10.19 9.52
C SER A 144 2.94 10.47 10.27
N ALA A 145 2.85 11.60 11.00
CA ALA A 145 1.64 12.00 11.72
C ALA A 145 0.50 12.35 10.75
N GLU A 146 0.78 13.19 9.75
CA GLU A 146 -0.19 13.56 8.71
C GLU A 146 -0.66 12.35 7.90
N ALA A 147 0.27 11.47 7.51
CA ALA A 147 -0.09 10.24 6.80
C ALA A 147 -1.03 9.35 7.64
N ARG A 148 -0.78 9.23 8.94
CA ARG A 148 -1.67 8.49 9.85
C ARG A 148 -3.05 9.12 9.93
N GLU A 149 -3.13 10.45 10.02
CA GLU A 149 -4.40 11.18 10.02
C GLU A 149 -5.18 10.97 8.73
N MET A 150 -4.55 11.15 7.56
CA MET A 150 -5.15 10.92 6.23
C MET A 150 -5.71 9.50 6.09
N LEU A 151 -5.01 8.52 6.65
CA LEU A 151 -5.42 7.11 6.60
C LEU A 151 -6.41 6.73 7.71
N GLY A 152 -6.76 7.66 8.61
CA GLY A 152 -7.63 7.39 9.76
C GLY A 152 -7.02 6.42 10.77
N LEU A 153 -5.70 6.47 10.94
CA LEU A 153 -4.95 5.69 11.93
C LEU A 153 -4.79 6.50 13.22
N ALA A 154 -4.81 5.82 14.35
CA ALA A 154 -4.52 6.46 15.63
C ALA A 154 -3.10 7.07 15.64
N PRO A 155 -2.88 8.18 16.35
CA PRO A 155 -1.54 8.69 16.59
C PRO A 155 -0.62 7.60 17.17
N LEU A 156 0.66 7.63 16.79
CA LEU A 156 1.65 6.69 17.30
C LEU A 156 2.39 7.33 18.48
N ASP A 157 2.33 6.68 19.63
CA ASP A 157 3.20 6.99 20.76
C ASP A 157 4.53 6.26 20.55
N HIS A 158 5.52 6.97 19.98
CA HIS A 158 6.83 6.42 19.68
C HIS A 158 7.57 5.92 20.92
N GLU A 159 7.47 6.62 22.05
CA GLU A 159 8.15 6.22 23.28
C GLU A 159 7.55 4.93 23.83
N ALA A 160 6.23 4.83 23.85
CA ALA A 160 5.55 3.61 24.27
C ALA A 160 5.86 2.43 23.36
N VAL A 161 5.94 2.64 22.04
CA VAL A 161 6.29 1.59 21.08
C VAL A 161 7.72 1.11 21.27
N VAL A 162 8.69 2.02 21.37
CA VAL A 162 10.09 1.65 21.60
C VAL A 162 10.25 0.91 22.91
N LYS A 163 9.65 1.41 23.99
CA LYS A 163 9.66 0.74 25.31
C LYS A 163 9.04 -0.65 25.26
N ALA A 164 7.94 -0.80 24.51
CA ALA A 164 7.29 -2.11 24.34
C ALA A 164 8.15 -3.09 23.54
N LEU A 165 8.84 -2.61 22.48
CA LEU A 165 9.75 -3.42 21.68
C LEU A 165 10.99 -3.85 22.47
N ASP A 166 11.59 -2.95 23.24
CA ASP A 166 12.75 -3.24 24.08
C ASP A 166 12.43 -4.21 25.21
N ALA A 167 11.17 -4.26 25.65
CA ALA A 167 10.69 -5.18 26.67
C ALA A 167 10.31 -6.57 26.13
N LEU A 168 10.16 -6.72 24.79
CA LEU A 168 9.80 -7.99 24.17
C LEU A 168 10.94 -9.01 24.24
N THR A 169 10.66 -10.17 24.80
CA THR A 169 11.59 -11.29 24.82
C THR A 169 11.25 -12.33 23.74
N ILE A 170 12.20 -13.22 23.44
CA ILE A 170 11.94 -14.36 22.54
C ILE A 170 10.84 -15.25 23.12
N GLU A 171 10.80 -15.40 24.45
CA GLU A 171 9.77 -16.17 25.14
C GLU A 171 8.36 -15.59 24.96
N ASP A 172 8.21 -14.25 25.00
CA ASP A 172 6.95 -13.58 24.72
C ASP A 172 6.46 -13.84 23.29
N LEU A 173 7.39 -13.82 22.33
CA LEU A 173 7.08 -14.12 20.93
C LEU A 173 6.64 -15.56 20.70
N GLU A 174 7.32 -16.53 21.33
CA GLU A 174 6.96 -17.95 21.24
C GLU A 174 5.61 -18.21 21.93
N LYS A 175 5.35 -17.59 23.08
CA LYS A 175 4.06 -17.65 23.75
C LYS A 175 2.93 -17.08 22.90
N ALA A 176 3.11 -15.89 22.33
CA ALA A 176 2.12 -15.27 21.44
C ALA A 176 1.84 -16.12 20.19
N LYS A 177 2.87 -16.77 19.65
CA LYS A 177 2.76 -17.71 18.54
C LYS A 177 1.97 -18.97 18.92
N ALA A 178 2.22 -19.54 20.09
CA ALA A 178 1.47 -20.69 20.59
C ALA A 178 -0.01 -20.36 20.81
N GLU A 179 -0.30 -19.23 21.47
CA GLU A 179 -1.67 -18.75 21.70
C GLU A 179 -2.42 -18.49 20.39
N ALA A 180 -1.75 -17.88 19.39
CA ALA A 180 -2.33 -17.66 18.08
C ALA A 180 -2.63 -18.98 17.35
N SER A 181 -1.73 -19.96 17.45
CA SER A 181 -1.91 -21.28 16.84
C SER A 181 -3.07 -22.05 17.48
N GLU A 182 -3.22 -21.98 18.79
CA GLU A 182 -4.32 -22.60 19.52
C GLU A 182 -5.67 -21.93 19.17
N LYS A 183 -5.71 -20.60 19.20
CA LYS A 183 -6.94 -19.82 18.97
C LYS A 183 -7.44 -19.91 17.54
N TYR A 184 -6.56 -19.95 16.56
CA TYR A 184 -6.91 -19.86 15.12
C TYR A 184 -6.68 -21.16 14.35
N GLY A 185 -6.20 -22.22 15.00
CA GLY A 185 -6.07 -23.56 14.41
C GLY A 185 -5.13 -23.65 13.20
N THR A 186 -4.16 -22.74 13.09
CA THR A 186 -3.32 -22.63 11.90
C THR A 186 -1.84 -22.77 12.21
N THR A 187 -1.19 -23.64 11.46
CA THR A 187 0.28 -23.72 11.31
C THR A 187 0.81 -22.61 10.38
N TYR A 188 0.30 -21.38 10.49
CA TYR A 188 0.66 -20.27 9.60
C TYR A 188 2.14 -19.85 9.68
N PHE A 189 2.88 -20.35 10.67
CA PHE A 189 4.28 -19.99 10.90
C PHE A 189 5.26 -21.15 10.81
N ALA A 190 4.87 -22.28 10.24
CA ALA A 190 5.84 -23.28 9.86
C ALA A 190 6.48 -22.82 8.52
N ALA A 191 7.41 -21.88 8.59
CA ALA A 191 8.40 -21.74 7.54
C ALA A 191 9.15 -23.08 7.46
N LYS A 192 8.79 -23.92 6.50
CA LYS A 192 9.68 -25.00 6.09
C LYS A 192 10.95 -24.29 5.62
N SER A 193 12.06 -24.47 6.37
CA SER A 193 13.38 -24.20 5.85
C SER A 193 13.48 -24.97 4.53
N MET A 194 13.47 -24.27 3.42
CA MET A 194 13.89 -24.85 2.15
C MET A 194 15.39 -25.04 2.27
N GLY A 195 15.79 -26.31 2.46
CA GLY A 195 17.17 -26.75 2.37
C GLY A 195 17.69 -26.63 0.94
#